data_9ee87f23f4e0dfbc973649a66590a7f9
#
_entry.id   9ee87f23f4e0dfbc973649a66590a7f9
#
_cell.length_a   1.000
_cell.length_b   1.000
_cell.length_c   1.000
_cell.angle_alpha   90.00
_cell.angle_beta   90.00
_cell.angle_gamma   90.00
#
_symmetry.space_group_name_H-M   'P 1'
#
loop_
_entity.id
_entity.type
_entity.pdbx_description
1 polymer ?
#
loop_
_entity_poly.entity_id
_entity_poly.type
_entity_poly.pdbx_seq_one_letter_code
_entity_poly.pdbx_strand_id
1 'polypeptide(L)'
;LTDMPVIGPGMSHTCYQSPIDQPLFEKFAAQGARFLNRHDEPVYSPTYGVSYVYAYDPEGNLLEMEKLDGEQLLKHAGYLDNWDKDNKPIWMSQVSLFTPDRDRLMQFYHNIFQTNPHRIVEVPVGEFGDNLFDIDNAKVQIGWFRLNRQSKVMEILQFLNPPTPQSMIEREPTSLGYSFSLEVSDIEAEYQRLKALGIEFFSPPVKLGRFVQAYARDIDGNIFSLRQPVDSDGPFSVKAYDKRGGL
;
A
#
# COMPACT_ATOMS: atom_id res chain seq x y z
N LEU A 1 -12.83 -17.64 -8.62
CA LEU A 1 -11.92 -16.85 -7.80
C LEU A 1 -12.66 -16.47 -6.52
N THR A 2 -11.97 -16.51 -5.38
CA THR A 2 -12.55 -16.13 -4.08
C THR A 2 -12.05 -14.73 -3.77
N ASP A 3 -12.95 -13.85 -3.29
CA ASP A 3 -12.57 -12.50 -2.86
C ASP A 3 -11.51 -12.57 -1.75
N MET A 4 -10.58 -11.62 -1.77
CA MET A 4 -9.56 -11.50 -0.74
C MET A 4 -10.21 -11.14 0.60
N PRO A 5 -9.78 -11.76 1.73
CA PRO A 5 -10.33 -11.39 3.03
C PRO A 5 -9.97 -9.95 3.41
N VAL A 6 -10.96 -9.16 3.82
CA VAL A 6 -10.76 -7.76 4.22
C VAL A 6 -9.92 -7.59 5.49
N ILE A 7 -9.89 -8.61 6.34
CA ILE A 7 -9.11 -8.57 7.60
C ILE A 7 -7.69 -9.15 7.46
N GLY A 8 -7.28 -9.53 6.25
CA GLY A 8 -5.97 -10.14 5.97
C GLY A 8 -5.87 -11.62 6.35
N PRO A 9 -4.65 -12.15 6.57
CA PRO A 9 -3.35 -11.47 6.54
C PRO A 9 -2.76 -11.30 5.14
N GLY A 10 -1.71 -10.51 5.04
CA GLY A 10 -0.86 -10.40 3.87
C GLY A 10 -1.02 -9.08 3.11
N MET A 11 -0.42 -8.99 1.93
CA MET A 11 -0.61 -7.83 1.07
C MET A 11 -2.07 -7.79 0.64
N SER A 12 -2.77 -6.74 1.06
CA SER A 12 -4.22 -6.70 1.01
C SER A 12 -4.73 -5.88 -0.17
N HIS A 13 -4.30 -4.62 -0.28
CA HIS A 13 -4.85 -3.73 -1.28
C HIS A 13 -3.83 -2.74 -1.81
N THR A 14 -4.17 -2.15 -2.94
CA THR A 14 -3.57 -0.92 -3.44
C THR A 14 -4.58 0.20 -3.28
N CYS A 15 -4.11 1.41 -2.94
CA CYS A 15 -4.96 2.57 -2.81
C CYS A 15 -4.79 3.51 -4.00
N TYR A 16 -5.91 4.01 -4.50
CA TYR A 16 -6.00 5.02 -5.55
C TYR A 16 -6.62 6.29 -5.00
N GLN A 17 -6.01 7.41 -5.30
CA GLN A 17 -6.45 8.73 -4.84
C GLN A 17 -6.81 9.64 -5.99
N SER A 18 -7.74 10.55 -5.75
CA SER A 18 -8.10 11.66 -6.62
C SER A 18 -8.59 12.87 -5.82
N PRO A 19 -8.65 14.07 -6.40
CA PRO A 19 -9.44 15.15 -5.84
C PRO A 19 -10.92 14.75 -5.67
N ILE A 20 -11.60 15.42 -4.76
CA ILE A 20 -13.00 15.12 -4.44
C ILE A 20 -13.96 15.36 -5.63
N ASP A 21 -13.60 16.27 -6.53
CA ASP A 21 -14.37 16.61 -7.72
C ASP A 21 -14.19 15.63 -8.90
N GLN A 22 -13.26 14.67 -8.78
CA GLN A 22 -13.01 13.68 -9.81
C GLN A 22 -13.92 12.45 -9.67
N PRO A 23 -14.33 11.83 -10.77
CA PRO A 23 -15.23 10.66 -10.75
C PRO A 23 -14.47 9.35 -10.51
N LEU A 24 -13.71 9.24 -9.40
CA LEU A 24 -12.88 8.07 -9.10
C LEU A 24 -13.74 6.82 -8.89
N PHE A 25 -14.72 6.89 -7.99
CA PHE A 25 -15.55 5.75 -7.62
C PHE A 25 -16.37 5.26 -8.79
N GLU A 26 -16.95 6.20 -9.53
CA GLU A 26 -17.79 5.94 -10.71
C GLU A 26 -16.99 5.26 -11.83
N LYS A 27 -15.73 5.66 -12.03
CA LYS A 27 -14.85 5.04 -13.01
C LYS A 27 -14.53 3.59 -12.66
N PHE A 28 -14.24 3.30 -11.41
CA PHE A 28 -13.96 1.93 -10.96
C PHE A 28 -15.23 1.07 -10.99
N ALA A 29 -16.36 1.60 -10.54
CA ALA A 29 -17.64 0.90 -10.62
C ALA A 29 -18.01 0.55 -12.08
N ALA A 30 -17.79 1.46 -13.02
CA ALA A 30 -18.03 1.23 -14.45
C ALA A 30 -17.12 0.15 -15.05
N GLN A 31 -16.00 -0.18 -14.41
CA GLN A 31 -15.12 -1.27 -14.79
C GLN A 31 -15.38 -2.57 -13.99
N GLY A 32 -16.47 -2.62 -13.24
CA GLY A 32 -16.90 -3.82 -12.53
C GLY A 32 -16.38 -3.95 -11.08
N ALA A 33 -15.83 -2.89 -10.51
CA ALA A 33 -15.50 -2.87 -9.09
C ALA A 33 -16.79 -2.95 -8.25
N ARG A 34 -16.77 -3.81 -7.23
CA ARG A 34 -17.88 -4.04 -6.30
C ARG A 34 -17.53 -3.42 -4.95
N PHE A 35 -18.29 -2.44 -4.50
CA PHE A 35 -18.03 -1.77 -3.23
C PHE A 35 -18.22 -2.74 -2.07
N LEU A 36 -17.31 -2.63 -1.09
CA LEU A 36 -17.34 -3.40 0.15
C LEU A 36 -17.99 -2.63 1.29
N ASN A 37 -17.95 -1.30 1.23
CA ASN A 37 -18.50 -0.45 2.27
C ASN A 37 -19.96 -0.80 2.56
N ARG A 38 -20.36 -0.65 3.81
CA ARG A 38 -21.77 -0.89 4.21
C ARG A 38 -22.73 -0.06 3.36
N HIS A 39 -23.77 -0.70 2.87
CA HIS A 39 -24.76 -0.12 1.96
C HIS A 39 -24.21 0.31 0.57
N ASP A 40 -23.04 -0.17 0.17
CA ASP A 40 -22.36 0.22 -1.08
C ASP A 40 -22.12 1.73 -1.20
N GLU A 41 -22.02 2.44 -0.07
CA GLU A 41 -21.85 3.90 -0.02
C GLU A 41 -20.44 4.32 0.42
N PRO A 42 -19.89 5.42 -0.15
CA PRO A 42 -18.63 5.98 0.35
C PRO A 42 -18.75 6.46 1.80
N VAL A 43 -17.68 6.26 2.58
CA VAL A 43 -17.60 6.72 3.96
C VAL A 43 -16.74 7.97 4.04
N TYR A 44 -17.31 9.11 4.44
CA TYR A 44 -16.59 10.37 4.55
C TYR A 44 -16.04 10.58 5.96
N SER A 45 -14.77 10.97 6.06
CA SER A 45 -14.14 11.41 7.30
C SER A 45 -13.93 12.93 7.29
N PRO A 46 -14.71 13.69 8.06
CA PRO A 46 -14.51 15.14 8.15
C PRO A 46 -13.19 15.52 8.83
N THR A 47 -12.64 14.63 9.65
CA THR A 47 -11.34 14.83 10.30
C THR A 47 -10.19 14.89 9.31
N TYR A 48 -10.28 14.03 8.28
CA TYR A 48 -9.22 13.91 7.26
C TYR A 48 -9.58 14.56 5.93
N GLY A 49 -10.84 14.96 5.73
CA GLY A 49 -11.31 15.49 4.45
C GLY A 49 -11.23 14.46 3.33
N VAL A 50 -11.56 13.22 3.62
CA VAL A 50 -11.42 12.09 2.68
C VAL A 50 -12.70 11.28 2.65
N SER A 51 -13.16 10.95 1.44
CA SER A 51 -14.19 9.94 1.21
C SER A 51 -13.53 8.64 0.78
N TYR A 52 -13.83 7.56 1.50
CA TYR A 52 -13.24 6.24 1.33
C TYR A 52 -14.20 5.27 0.69
N VAL A 53 -13.71 4.46 -0.23
CA VAL A 53 -14.38 3.26 -0.73
C VAL A 53 -13.39 2.11 -0.75
N TYR A 54 -13.72 1.02 -0.07
CA TYR A 54 -13.11 -0.28 -0.31
C TYR A 54 -13.94 -1.03 -1.36
N ALA A 55 -13.28 -1.72 -2.26
CA ALA A 55 -13.96 -2.45 -3.33
C ALA A 55 -13.17 -3.69 -3.73
N TYR A 56 -13.87 -4.65 -4.32
CA TYR A 56 -13.23 -5.74 -5.05
C TYR A 56 -13.21 -5.45 -6.54
N ASP A 57 -12.08 -5.70 -7.19
CA ASP A 57 -12.03 -5.75 -8.64
C ASP A 57 -12.76 -7.00 -9.19
N PRO A 58 -12.94 -7.14 -10.52
CA PRO A 58 -13.59 -8.32 -11.10
C PRO A 58 -12.90 -9.67 -10.77
N GLU A 59 -11.63 -9.65 -10.38
CA GLU A 59 -10.86 -10.83 -10.01
C GLU A 59 -10.86 -11.12 -8.50
N GLY A 60 -11.52 -10.27 -7.70
CA GLY A 60 -11.62 -10.40 -6.25
C GLY A 60 -10.43 -9.81 -5.49
N ASN A 61 -9.58 -9.00 -6.13
CA ASN A 61 -8.53 -8.26 -5.44
C ASN A 61 -9.14 -7.06 -4.72
N LEU A 62 -8.68 -6.82 -3.48
CA LEU A 62 -9.14 -5.69 -2.71
C LEU A 62 -8.46 -4.40 -3.18
N LEU A 63 -9.25 -3.36 -3.34
CA LEU A 63 -8.85 -2.00 -3.70
C LEU A 63 -9.33 -1.03 -2.65
N GLU A 64 -8.55 0.01 -2.40
CA GLU A 64 -8.99 1.20 -1.68
C GLU A 64 -9.03 2.38 -2.64
N MET A 65 -10.03 3.21 -2.51
CA MET A 65 -10.18 4.44 -3.27
C MET A 65 -10.47 5.60 -2.33
N GLU A 66 -9.75 6.70 -2.51
CA GLU A 66 -9.87 7.89 -1.69
C GLU A 66 -10.12 9.13 -2.55
N LYS A 67 -11.22 9.82 -2.30
CA LYS A 67 -11.47 11.15 -2.86
C LYS A 67 -11.14 12.20 -1.81
N LEU A 68 -10.22 13.11 -2.14
CA LEU A 68 -9.58 14.00 -1.21
C LEU A 68 -10.14 15.41 -1.31
N ASP A 69 -10.54 15.99 -0.17
CA ASP A 69 -10.84 17.40 -0.05
C ASP A 69 -9.52 18.19 0.01
N GLY A 70 -9.30 19.07 -0.98
CA GLY A 70 -8.04 19.79 -1.15
C GLY A 70 -7.65 20.66 0.04
N GLU A 71 -8.60 21.30 0.73
CA GLU A 71 -8.30 22.14 1.89
C GLU A 71 -7.82 21.32 3.09
N GLN A 72 -8.43 20.17 3.33
CA GLN A 72 -8.06 19.30 4.45
C GLN A 72 -6.72 18.61 4.20
N LEU A 73 -6.45 18.23 2.96
CA LEU A 73 -5.17 17.66 2.59
C LEU A 73 -4.00 18.63 2.75
N LEU A 74 -4.17 19.87 2.35
CA LEU A 74 -3.17 20.93 2.55
C LEU A 74 -2.87 21.14 4.04
N LYS A 75 -3.89 21.04 4.91
CA LYS A 75 -3.73 21.18 6.35
C LYS A 75 -2.98 20.02 6.99
N HIS A 76 -3.19 18.81 6.52
CA HIS A 76 -2.77 17.61 7.27
C HIS A 76 -1.57 16.88 6.67
N ALA A 77 -1.24 17.07 5.42
CA ALA A 77 -0.28 16.20 4.76
C ALA A 77 0.84 16.86 3.96
N GLY A 78 0.72 18.11 3.56
CA GLY A 78 1.72 18.74 2.68
C GLY A 78 1.94 17.98 1.36
N TYR A 79 0.97 17.16 0.96
CA TYR A 79 1.08 16.23 -0.17
C TYR A 79 0.91 16.88 -1.53
N LEU A 80 0.37 18.10 -1.58
CA LEU A 80 -0.12 18.70 -2.81
C LEU A 80 0.90 19.57 -3.54
N ASP A 81 2.07 19.82 -2.95
CA ASP A 81 3.11 20.65 -3.56
C ASP A 81 3.60 20.14 -4.93
N ASN A 82 3.38 18.85 -5.22
CA ASN A 82 3.81 18.21 -6.46
C ASN A 82 2.67 17.52 -7.22
N TRP A 83 1.42 17.79 -6.86
CA TRP A 83 0.30 17.15 -7.52
C TRP A 83 -0.19 17.99 -8.70
N ASP A 84 -0.03 17.43 -9.90
CA ASP A 84 -0.53 18.01 -11.14
C ASP A 84 -2.00 17.57 -11.35
N LYS A 85 -2.93 18.33 -10.76
CA LYS A 85 -4.36 18.05 -10.81
C LYS A 85 -4.93 18.00 -12.24
N ASP A 86 -4.31 18.71 -13.17
CA ASP A 86 -4.83 18.86 -14.53
C ASP A 86 -4.42 17.68 -15.42
N ASN A 87 -3.25 17.10 -15.17
CA ASN A 87 -2.72 16.00 -15.97
C ASN A 87 -2.83 14.62 -15.29
N LYS A 88 -3.08 14.58 -13.98
CA LYS A 88 -3.11 13.34 -13.19
C LYS A 88 -4.24 13.33 -12.18
N PRO A 89 -5.46 13.19 -12.65
CA PRO A 89 -6.64 13.24 -11.79
C PRO A 89 -6.75 12.00 -10.87
N ILE A 90 -6.05 10.92 -11.17
CA ILE A 90 -6.04 9.67 -10.39
C ILE A 90 -4.61 9.14 -10.31
N TRP A 91 -4.17 8.77 -9.11
CA TRP A 91 -2.85 8.17 -8.88
C TRP A 91 -2.90 7.05 -7.84
N MET A 92 -1.97 6.13 -7.91
CA MET A 92 -1.76 5.12 -6.86
C MET A 92 -0.96 5.76 -5.72
N SER A 93 -1.49 5.72 -4.50
CA SER A 93 -0.88 6.37 -3.33
C SER A 93 -0.10 5.40 -2.45
N GLN A 94 -0.58 4.18 -2.26
CA GLN A 94 -0.01 3.23 -1.32
C GLN A 94 -0.22 1.77 -1.72
N VAL A 95 0.59 0.92 -1.12
CA VAL A 95 0.38 -0.52 -1.00
C VAL A 95 0.18 -0.85 0.46
N SER A 96 -0.68 -1.80 0.76
CA SER A 96 -1.11 -2.10 2.12
C SER A 96 -0.89 -3.54 2.50
N LEU A 97 -0.42 -3.76 3.71
CA LEU A 97 -0.19 -5.05 4.33
C LEU A 97 -1.07 -5.20 5.57
N PHE A 98 -1.83 -6.28 5.66
CA PHE A 98 -2.47 -6.69 6.90
C PHE A 98 -1.59 -7.66 7.67
N THR A 99 -1.45 -7.41 8.97
CA THR A 99 -0.59 -8.18 9.87
C THR A 99 -1.31 -8.48 11.18
N PRO A 100 -1.04 -9.63 11.80
CA PRO A 100 -1.53 -9.91 13.15
C PRO A 100 -0.82 -9.07 14.24
N ASP A 101 0.31 -8.44 13.90
CA ASP A 101 1.10 -7.60 14.82
C ASP A 101 1.74 -6.43 14.07
N ARG A 102 1.05 -5.28 14.11
CA ARG A 102 1.47 -4.06 13.43
C ARG A 102 2.86 -3.59 13.87
N ASP A 103 3.12 -3.58 15.17
CA ASP A 103 4.35 -2.99 15.69
C ASP A 103 5.57 -3.84 15.32
N ARG A 104 5.40 -5.16 15.32
CA ARG A 104 6.44 -6.10 14.87
C ARG A 104 6.75 -5.92 13.39
N LEU A 105 5.73 -5.84 12.52
CA LEU A 105 5.94 -5.67 11.10
C LEU A 105 6.48 -4.27 10.76
N MET A 106 6.02 -3.24 11.47
CA MET A 106 6.57 -1.88 11.35
C MET A 106 8.05 -1.81 11.75
N GLN A 107 8.45 -2.52 12.82
CA GLN A 107 9.86 -2.56 13.20
C GLN A 107 10.72 -3.27 12.14
N PHE A 108 10.20 -4.32 11.52
CA PHE A 108 10.86 -4.99 10.40
C PHE A 108 11.10 -4.02 9.23
N TYR A 109 10.07 -3.31 8.79
CA TYR A 109 10.20 -2.35 7.68
C TYR A 109 10.97 -1.09 8.06
N HIS A 110 10.95 -0.65 9.33
CA HIS A 110 11.85 0.38 9.82
C HIS A 110 13.32 0.01 9.58
N ASN A 111 13.71 -1.23 9.87
CA ASN A 111 15.07 -1.72 9.65
C ASN A 111 15.44 -1.81 8.17
N ILE A 112 14.46 -2.12 7.29
CA ILE A 112 14.66 -2.13 5.84
C ILE A 112 14.83 -0.72 5.31
N PHE A 113 13.89 0.17 5.62
CA PHE A 113 13.84 1.52 5.05
C PHE A 113 14.78 2.51 5.73
N GLN A 114 15.28 2.18 6.92
CA GLN A 114 16.08 3.09 7.76
C GLN A 114 15.37 4.44 8.01
N THR A 115 14.05 4.40 8.11
CA THR A 115 13.22 5.56 8.37
C THR A 115 12.11 5.21 9.36
N ASN A 116 11.67 6.21 10.11
CA ASN A 116 10.55 6.03 11.03
C ASN A 116 9.21 6.09 10.30
N PRO A 117 8.18 5.43 10.84
CA PRO A 117 6.82 5.69 10.40
C PRO A 117 6.51 7.17 10.49
N HIS A 118 5.88 7.72 9.46
CA HIS A 118 5.52 9.14 9.48
C HIS A 118 4.16 9.40 10.12
N ARG A 119 3.37 8.36 10.26
CA ARG A 119 2.02 8.46 10.86
C ARG A 119 1.62 7.12 11.47
N ILE A 120 0.95 7.19 12.61
CA ILE A 120 0.31 6.06 13.28
C ILE A 120 -1.05 6.53 13.77
N VAL A 121 -2.10 5.74 13.52
CA VAL A 121 -3.47 6.02 13.99
C VAL A 121 -4.15 4.75 14.48
N GLU A 122 -5.22 4.95 15.24
CA GLU A 122 -6.19 3.91 15.57
C GLU A 122 -7.57 4.35 15.07
N VAL A 123 -8.27 3.46 14.38
CA VAL A 123 -9.69 3.59 14.10
C VAL A 123 -10.41 2.86 15.24
N PRO A 124 -11.03 3.62 16.18
CA PRO A 124 -11.73 3.02 17.29
C PRO A 124 -13.01 2.34 16.82
N VAL A 125 -13.57 1.48 17.68
CA VAL A 125 -14.92 0.93 17.45
C VAL A 125 -15.90 2.08 17.27
N GLY A 126 -16.74 1.98 16.22
CA GLY A 126 -17.76 2.95 15.91
C GLY A 126 -18.20 2.92 14.46
N GLU A 127 -19.23 3.70 14.16
CA GLU A 127 -19.91 3.72 12.87
C GLU A 127 -18.98 3.93 11.68
N PHE A 128 -17.93 4.74 11.83
CA PHE A 128 -16.96 4.97 10.76
C PHE A 128 -16.27 3.67 10.32
N GLY A 129 -15.69 2.93 11.26
CA GLY A 129 -15.01 1.66 10.97
C GLY A 129 -16.00 0.59 10.49
N ASP A 130 -17.17 0.52 11.13
CA ASP A 130 -18.21 -0.45 10.79
C ASP A 130 -18.72 -0.24 9.35
N ASN A 131 -18.93 0.99 8.95
CA ASN A 131 -19.36 1.32 7.60
C ASN A 131 -18.25 1.17 6.56
N LEU A 132 -17.01 1.49 6.95
CA LEU A 132 -15.85 1.42 6.05
C LEU A 132 -15.52 -0.01 5.62
N PHE A 133 -15.59 -0.95 6.54
CA PHE A 133 -15.18 -2.35 6.31
C PHE A 133 -16.35 -3.33 6.21
N ASP A 134 -17.60 -2.86 6.40
CA ASP A 134 -18.80 -3.69 6.58
C ASP A 134 -18.63 -4.77 7.67
N ILE A 135 -18.04 -4.38 8.79
CA ILE A 135 -17.75 -5.24 9.94
C ILE A 135 -18.23 -4.55 11.21
N ASP A 136 -19.11 -5.22 11.99
CA ASP A 136 -19.58 -4.68 13.26
C ASP A 136 -18.47 -4.61 14.30
N ASN A 137 -18.39 -3.47 14.98
CA ASN A 137 -17.38 -3.16 15.99
C ASN A 137 -15.94 -3.26 15.46
N ALA A 138 -15.70 -2.91 14.21
CA ALA A 138 -14.38 -2.88 13.62
C ALA A 138 -13.44 -1.98 14.42
N LYS A 139 -12.27 -2.51 14.77
CA LYS A 139 -11.20 -1.77 15.43
C LYS A 139 -9.88 -2.04 14.73
N VAL A 140 -9.22 -0.98 14.24
CA VAL A 140 -8.03 -1.12 13.41
C VAL A 140 -6.92 -0.21 13.89
N GLN A 141 -5.70 -0.72 13.90
CA GLN A 141 -4.49 0.07 14.08
C GLN A 141 -3.73 0.14 12.76
N ILE A 142 -3.27 1.34 12.41
CA ILE A 142 -2.66 1.61 11.13
C ILE A 142 -1.36 2.38 11.31
N GLY A 143 -0.37 2.10 10.48
CA GLY A 143 0.87 2.86 10.42
C GLY A 143 1.37 3.00 8.98
N TRP A 144 2.03 4.11 8.67
CA TRP A 144 2.51 4.39 7.32
C TRP A 144 3.98 4.74 7.29
N PHE A 145 4.67 4.20 6.29
CA PHE A 145 5.99 4.68 5.86
C PHE A 145 5.85 5.48 4.57
N ARG A 146 6.46 6.65 4.53
CA ARG A 146 6.60 7.41 3.30
C ARG A 146 7.95 7.08 2.68
N LEU A 147 7.93 6.51 1.47
CA LEU A 147 9.11 6.03 0.79
C LEU A 147 9.64 7.00 -0.27
N ASN A 148 8.84 7.99 -0.64
CA ASN A 148 9.26 9.06 -1.55
C ASN A 148 8.44 10.34 -1.34
N ARG A 149 8.79 11.42 -2.07
CA ARG A 149 8.14 12.73 -1.95
C ARG A 149 6.71 12.77 -2.52
N GLN A 150 6.30 11.76 -3.26
CA GLN A 150 5.05 11.76 -4.03
C GLN A 150 3.99 10.89 -3.40
N SER A 151 3.97 10.80 -2.09
CA SER A 151 2.99 10.04 -1.30
C SER A 151 2.88 8.55 -1.64
N LYS A 152 3.87 7.95 -2.28
CA LYS A 152 3.99 6.50 -2.38
C LYS A 152 4.33 5.97 -1.02
N VAL A 153 3.36 5.42 -0.33
CA VAL A 153 3.52 4.93 1.03
C VAL A 153 3.35 3.42 1.10
N MET A 154 3.94 2.85 2.11
CA MET A 154 3.58 1.53 2.59
C MET A 154 2.69 1.71 3.81
N GLU A 155 1.53 1.11 3.76
CA GLU A 155 0.59 1.06 4.86
C GLU A 155 0.63 -0.30 5.52
N ILE A 156 0.58 -0.33 6.84
CA ILE A 156 0.54 -1.55 7.64
C ILE A 156 -0.65 -1.46 8.58
N LEU A 157 -1.56 -2.42 8.46
CA LEU A 157 -2.80 -2.47 9.22
C LEU A 157 -2.87 -3.73 10.06
N GLN A 158 -3.48 -3.57 11.23
CA GLN A 158 -3.87 -4.68 12.09
C GLN A 158 -5.33 -4.48 12.51
N PHE A 159 -6.18 -5.44 12.20
CA PHE A 159 -7.47 -5.52 12.85
C PHE A 159 -7.30 -6.08 14.26
N LEU A 160 -7.83 -5.36 15.24
CA LEU A 160 -7.91 -5.79 16.63
C LEU A 160 -9.25 -6.44 16.93
N ASN A 161 -10.28 -6.02 16.19
CA ASN A 161 -11.61 -6.63 16.23
C ASN A 161 -12.30 -6.56 14.86
N PRO A 162 -12.66 -7.69 14.24
CA PRO A 162 -12.14 -9.03 14.56
C PRO A 162 -10.61 -9.07 14.35
N PRO A 163 -9.87 -9.92 15.08
CA PRO A 163 -8.42 -9.91 14.97
C PRO A 163 -7.96 -10.42 13.60
N THR A 164 -6.95 -9.73 13.04
CA THR A 164 -6.25 -10.23 11.85
C THR A 164 -5.71 -11.64 12.13
N PRO A 165 -6.04 -12.64 11.29
CA PRO A 165 -5.56 -14.01 11.49
C PRO A 165 -4.03 -14.08 11.45
N GLN A 166 -3.46 -15.05 12.17
CA GLN A 166 -2.04 -15.37 12.04
C GLN A 166 -1.76 -15.79 10.60
N SER A 167 -0.67 -15.26 10.03
CA SER A 167 -0.21 -15.73 8.73
C SER A 167 0.27 -17.17 8.89
N MET A 168 -0.40 -18.09 8.21
CA MET A 168 0.00 -19.51 8.16
C MET A 168 0.58 -19.87 6.79
N ILE A 169 0.80 -18.86 5.95
CA ILE A 169 1.08 -19.10 4.54
C ILE A 169 2.54 -18.85 4.27
N GLU A 170 3.30 -19.91 4.11
CA GLU A 170 4.50 -19.86 3.30
C GLU A 170 4.08 -19.66 1.84
N ARG A 171 3.98 -18.40 1.42
CA ARG A 171 3.66 -18.10 0.03
C ARG A 171 4.85 -18.45 -0.85
N GLU A 172 4.64 -19.29 -1.83
CA GLU A 172 5.63 -19.52 -2.86
C GLU A 172 5.71 -18.32 -3.82
N PRO A 173 6.90 -18.03 -4.40
CA PRO A 173 7.05 -16.93 -5.37
C PRO A 173 6.15 -17.03 -6.59
N THR A 174 5.66 -18.24 -6.87
CA THR A 174 4.73 -18.53 -7.96
C THR A 174 3.27 -18.45 -7.55
N SER A 175 2.98 -18.19 -6.26
CA SER A 175 1.59 -18.05 -5.80
C SER A 175 0.94 -16.83 -6.44
N LEU A 176 -0.33 -16.96 -6.74
CA LEU A 176 -1.15 -15.80 -7.09
C LEU A 176 -1.22 -14.85 -5.89
N GLY A 177 -1.18 -13.57 -6.16
CA GLY A 177 -1.26 -12.51 -5.17
C GLY A 177 -0.31 -11.38 -5.47
N TYR A 178 -0.39 -10.34 -4.65
CA TYR A 178 0.44 -9.17 -4.80
C TYR A 178 1.85 -9.41 -4.27
N SER A 179 2.82 -8.88 -4.97
CA SER A 179 4.15 -8.59 -4.45
C SER A 179 4.48 -7.13 -4.76
N PHE A 180 5.37 -6.53 -4.00
CA PHE A 180 5.85 -5.19 -4.28
C PHE A 180 7.37 -5.18 -4.41
N SER A 181 7.87 -4.16 -5.12
CA SER A 181 9.30 -3.99 -5.35
C SER A 181 9.80 -2.69 -4.73
N LEU A 182 10.92 -2.78 -4.05
CA LEU A 182 11.68 -1.64 -3.52
C LEU A 182 12.81 -1.33 -4.49
N GLU A 183 12.79 -0.16 -5.10
CA GLU A 183 13.89 0.26 -5.96
C GLU A 183 15.06 0.77 -5.12
N VAL A 184 16.25 0.28 -5.43
CA VAL A 184 17.49 0.61 -4.75
C VAL A 184 18.55 1.07 -5.75
N SER A 185 19.50 1.87 -5.30
CA SER A 185 20.60 2.38 -6.15
C SER A 185 21.75 1.38 -6.31
N ASP A 186 21.95 0.51 -5.32
CA ASP A 186 22.98 -0.54 -5.30
C ASP A 186 22.39 -1.81 -4.69
N ILE A 187 21.92 -2.69 -5.58
CA ILE A 187 21.23 -3.92 -5.15
C ILE A 187 22.17 -4.90 -4.43
N GLU A 188 23.45 -4.95 -4.81
CA GLU A 188 24.39 -5.87 -4.18
C GLU A 188 24.68 -5.44 -2.73
N ALA A 189 24.97 -4.15 -2.52
CA ALA A 189 25.18 -3.61 -1.19
C ALA A 189 23.95 -3.79 -0.29
N GLU A 190 22.76 -3.52 -0.83
CA GLU A 190 21.50 -3.64 -0.09
C GLU A 190 21.14 -5.09 0.20
N TYR A 191 21.35 -6.00 -0.74
CA TYR A 191 21.18 -7.44 -0.55
C TYR A 191 22.05 -7.95 0.60
N GLN A 192 23.35 -7.57 0.64
CA GLN A 192 24.25 -7.98 1.72
C GLN A 192 23.84 -7.38 3.07
N ARG A 193 23.42 -6.12 3.08
CA ARG A 193 22.93 -5.45 4.29
C ARG A 193 21.69 -6.15 4.85
N LEU A 194 20.72 -6.46 4.03
CA LEU A 194 19.49 -7.12 4.47
C LEU A 194 19.74 -8.58 4.89
N LYS A 195 20.62 -9.28 4.23
CA LYS A 195 21.07 -10.62 4.70
C LYS A 195 21.71 -10.56 6.09
N ALA A 196 22.51 -9.54 6.36
CA ALA A 196 23.10 -9.35 7.68
C ALA A 196 22.05 -9.05 8.78
N LEU A 197 20.89 -8.54 8.41
CA LEU A 197 19.70 -8.38 9.26
C LEU A 197 18.87 -9.67 9.41
N GLY A 198 19.27 -10.76 8.76
CA GLY A 198 18.58 -12.04 8.83
C GLY A 198 17.45 -12.21 7.81
N ILE A 199 17.35 -11.34 6.81
CA ILE A 199 16.33 -11.48 5.77
C ILE A 199 16.73 -12.59 4.80
N GLU A 200 15.80 -13.52 4.59
CA GLU A 200 15.98 -14.65 3.70
C GLU A 200 15.56 -14.31 2.29
N PHE A 201 16.47 -14.39 1.34
CA PHE A 201 16.21 -14.21 -0.07
C PHE A 201 16.09 -15.56 -0.77
N PHE A 202 15.21 -15.66 -1.76
CA PHE A 202 15.05 -16.87 -2.58
C PHE A 202 16.28 -17.14 -3.47
N SER A 203 16.97 -16.07 -3.87
CA SER A 203 18.20 -16.15 -4.66
C SER A 203 19.06 -14.90 -4.47
N PRO A 204 20.35 -14.94 -4.82
CA PRO A 204 21.13 -13.73 -5.04
C PRO A 204 20.50 -12.84 -6.11
N PRO A 205 20.91 -11.54 -6.22
CA PRO A 205 20.46 -10.67 -7.29
C PRO A 205 20.71 -11.26 -8.69
N VAL A 206 19.68 -11.27 -9.52
CA VAL A 206 19.72 -11.81 -10.88
C VAL A 206 19.25 -10.76 -11.87
N LYS A 207 19.95 -10.64 -13.02
CA LYS A 207 19.52 -9.76 -14.10
C LYS A 207 18.31 -10.35 -14.82
N LEU A 208 17.20 -9.60 -14.77
CA LEU A 208 15.95 -9.94 -15.43
C LEU A 208 15.55 -8.79 -16.36
N GLY A 209 15.92 -8.89 -17.62
CA GLY A 209 15.63 -7.87 -18.63
C GLY A 209 16.24 -6.49 -18.27
N ARG A 210 15.39 -5.54 -17.91
CA ARG A 210 15.78 -4.16 -17.59
C ARG A 210 16.16 -3.92 -16.15
N PHE A 211 16.05 -4.93 -15.30
CA PHE A 211 16.33 -4.84 -13.87
C PHE A 211 17.29 -5.93 -13.42
N VAL A 212 17.99 -5.65 -12.33
CA VAL A 212 18.55 -6.66 -11.45
C VAL A 212 17.61 -6.78 -10.26
N GLN A 213 17.21 -8.00 -9.89
CA GLN A 213 16.22 -8.25 -8.84
C GLN A 213 16.63 -9.37 -7.90
N ALA A 214 16.20 -9.26 -6.65
CA ALA A 214 16.28 -10.31 -5.65
C ALA A 214 14.97 -10.34 -4.86
N TYR A 215 14.33 -11.50 -4.75
CA TYR A 215 13.08 -11.68 -4.02
C TYR A 215 13.34 -12.22 -2.62
N ALA A 216 12.54 -11.75 -1.67
CA ALA A 216 12.61 -12.13 -0.26
C ALA A 216 11.21 -12.24 0.34
N ARG A 217 11.16 -12.77 1.58
CA ARG A 217 9.97 -12.73 2.43
C ARG A 217 10.17 -11.77 3.59
N ASP A 218 9.09 -11.12 3.99
CA ASP A 218 9.03 -10.45 5.28
C ASP A 218 8.70 -11.46 6.40
N ILE A 219 8.63 -10.97 7.64
CA ILE A 219 8.38 -11.81 8.82
C ILE A 219 6.96 -12.37 8.91
N ASP A 220 6.04 -11.91 8.04
CA ASP A 220 4.67 -12.44 7.90
C ASP A 220 4.53 -13.31 6.65
N GLY A 221 5.63 -13.56 5.91
CA GLY A 221 5.64 -14.36 4.70
C GLY A 221 5.25 -13.61 3.43
N ASN A 222 5.04 -12.30 3.48
CA ASN A 222 4.76 -11.52 2.28
C ASN A 222 5.98 -11.45 1.37
N ILE A 223 5.76 -11.61 0.08
CA ILE A 223 6.83 -11.57 -0.91
C ILE A 223 7.08 -10.13 -1.33
N PHE A 224 8.33 -9.70 -1.23
CA PHE A 224 8.81 -8.44 -1.79
C PHE A 224 10.09 -8.65 -2.58
N SER A 225 10.47 -7.67 -3.37
CA SER A 225 11.75 -7.71 -4.06
C SER A 225 12.54 -6.42 -3.87
N LEU A 226 13.86 -6.54 -3.88
CA LEU A 226 14.73 -5.45 -4.26
C LEU A 226 14.83 -5.42 -5.78
N ARG A 227 14.84 -4.23 -6.37
CA ARG A 227 15.12 -4.07 -7.78
C ARG A 227 16.05 -2.88 -8.02
N GLN A 228 16.96 -3.04 -8.96
CA GLN A 228 17.80 -1.96 -9.47
C GLN A 228 17.62 -1.87 -10.98
N PRO A 229 17.25 -0.71 -11.55
CA PRO A 229 17.24 -0.50 -13.00
C PRO A 229 18.66 -0.65 -13.56
N VAL A 230 18.81 -1.38 -14.68
CA VAL A 230 20.09 -1.44 -15.41
C VAL A 230 20.46 -0.07 -15.96
N ASP A 231 19.45 0.70 -16.36
CA ASP A 231 19.59 2.11 -16.75
C ASP A 231 18.86 2.97 -15.71
N SER A 232 19.60 3.61 -14.83
CA SER A 232 19.07 4.47 -13.75
C SER A 232 18.36 5.72 -14.25
N ASP A 233 18.60 6.15 -15.47
CA ASP A 233 17.93 7.27 -16.12
C ASP A 233 16.86 6.83 -17.13
N GLY A 234 16.68 5.51 -17.27
CA GLY A 234 15.70 4.90 -18.15
C GLY A 234 14.25 5.13 -17.70
N PRO A 235 13.28 4.96 -18.60
CA PRO A 235 11.89 5.32 -18.36
C PRO A 235 11.20 4.50 -17.26
N PHE A 236 11.82 3.44 -16.80
CA PHE A 236 11.29 2.55 -15.76
C PHE A 236 11.96 2.74 -14.39
N SER A 237 12.85 3.73 -14.24
CA SER A 237 13.47 4.02 -12.96
C SER A 237 12.66 5.05 -12.18
N VAL A 238 12.62 4.92 -10.85
CA VAL A 238 12.00 5.91 -9.96
C VAL A 238 12.65 7.29 -10.13
N LYS A 239 13.96 7.35 -10.38
CA LYS A 239 14.69 8.59 -10.64
C LYS A 239 14.21 9.30 -11.92
N ALA A 240 13.92 8.56 -12.98
CA ALA A 240 13.35 9.11 -14.20
C ALA A 240 11.89 9.54 -14.01
N TYR A 241 11.21 8.86 -13.12
CA TYR A 241 9.87 9.16 -12.69
C TYR A 241 9.79 10.49 -11.94
N ASP A 242 10.68 10.71 -10.98
CA ASP A 242 10.81 11.97 -10.23
C ASP A 242 11.10 13.16 -11.13
N LYS A 243 11.97 12.99 -12.13
CA LYS A 243 12.31 14.06 -13.10
C LYS A 243 11.13 14.50 -13.96
N ARG A 244 10.13 13.64 -14.15
CA ARG A 244 8.91 13.93 -14.94
C ARG A 244 7.79 14.55 -14.10
N GLY A 245 8.09 15.03 -12.91
CA GLY A 245 7.10 15.61 -11.99
C GLY A 245 6.23 14.56 -11.32
N GLY A 246 6.74 13.34 -11.19
CA GLY A 246 6.06 12.20 -10.61
C GLY A 246 4.77 11.88 -11.36
N LEU A 247 4.65 10.75 -11.90
CA LEU A 247 3.35 10.29 -12.43
C LEU A 247 2.36 10.17 -11.31
#